data_599363ec41b8840acb65427f37293bd2
#
_entry.id   599363ec41b8840acb65427f37293bd2
#
_cell.length_a   1.000
_cell.length_b   1.000
_cell.length_c   1.000
_cell.angle_alpha   90.00
_cell.angle_beta   90.00
_cell.angle_gamma   90.00
#
_symmetry.space_group_name_H-M   'P 1'
#
loop_
_entity.id
_entity.type
_entity.pdbx_description
1 polymer ?
#
loop_
_entity_poly.entity_id
_entity_poly.type
_entity_poly.pdbx_seq_one_letter_code
_entity_poly.pdbx_strand_id
1 'polypeptide(L)'
;MTGLQKGAIGTLLTGGLLGIVLVAVVFGGEAALSTEEFCTSCHSMTYTQKELKESTHYGALGMNPGCKDCHIPQGFKNFHLAVYTHAVDGARELYLELVNDYSTLEKFNERRLIMAHDTRMNLKKWDSVTCRDCHK
;
A
#
# COMPACT_ATOMS: atom_id res chain seq x y z
N MET A 1 37.78 -25.41 18.85
CA MET A 1 36.53 -25.47 18.05
C MET A 1 36.76 -26.43 16.91
N THR A 2 35.96 -27.46 16.81
CA THR A 2 36.01 -28.47 15.72
C THR A 2 35.54 -27.83 14.40
N GLY A 3 35.94 -28.42 13.26
CA GLY A 3 35.48 -27.94 11.94
C GLY A 3 33.96 -27.88 11.80
N LEU A 4 33.23 -28.81 12.44
CA LEU A 4 31.77 -28.84 12.48
C LEU A 4 31.17 -27.64 13.20
N GLN A 5 31.77 -27.21 14.33
CA GLN A 5 31.32 -26.00 15.07
C GLN A 5 31.52 -24.71 14.28
N LYS A 6 32.62 -24.59 13.53
CA LYS A 6 32.86 -23.44 12.66
C LYS A 6 31.87 -23.35 11.52
N GLY A 7 31.52 -24.51 10.91
CA GLY A 7 30.49 -24.59 9.87
C GLY A 7 29.11 -24.17 10.38
N ALA A 8 28.70 -24.67 11.55
CA ALA A 8 27.41 -24.33 12.16
C ALA A 8 27.30 -22.84 12.49
N ILE A 9 28.35 -22.23 13.05
CA ILE A 9 28.39 -20.79 13.34
C ILE A 9 28.28 -19.99 12.04
N GLY A 10 29.03 -20.36 11.00
CA GLY A 10 28.97 -19.70 9.70
C GLY A 10 27.55 -19.73 9.12
N THR A 11 26.89 -20.89 9.12
CA THR A 11 25.49 -21.03 8.65
C THR A 11 24.52 -20.15 9.44
N LEU A 12 24.65 -20.12 10.77
CA LEU A 12 23.79 -19.28 11.63
C LEU A 12 23.99 -17.78 11.36
N LEU A 13 25.23 -17.34 11.20
CA LEU A 13 25.54 -15.93 10.91
C LEU A 13 25.01 -15.53 9.52
N THR A 14 25.22 -16.37 8.51
CA THR A 14 24.74 -16.12 7.16
C THR A 14 23.20 -16.12 7.13
N GLY A 15 22.56 -17.08 7.75
CA GLY A 15 21.10 -17.15 7.85
C GLY A 15 20.51 -15.95 8.61
N GLY A 16 21.15 -15.57 9.72
CA GLY A 16 20.77 -14.39 10.49
C GLY A 16 20.88 -13.09 9.67
N LEU A 17 22.00 -12.92 8.96
CA LEU A 17 22.19 -11.75 8.09
C LEU A 17 21.14 -11.70 6.96
N LEU A 18 20.91 -12.81 6.28
CA LEU A 18 19.89 -12.90 5.23
C LEU A 18 18.48 -12.61 5.77
N GLY A 19 18.17 -13.08 6.99
CA GLY A 19 16.90 -12.77 7.66
C GLY A 19 16.75 -11.27 7.95
N ILE A 20 17.79 -10.63 8.46
CA ILE A 20 17.79 -9.17 8.72
C ILE A 20 17.60 -8.40 7.42
N VAL A 21 18.32 -8.76 6.37
CA VAL A 21 18.19 -8.11 5.05
C VAL A 21 16.78 -8.27 4.50
N LEU A 22 16.21 -9.48 4.58
CA LEU A 22 14.84 -9.72 4.13
C LEU A 22 13.83 -8.86 4.88
N VAL A 23 13.93 -8.81 6.21
CA VAL A 23 13.07 -7.96 7.05
C VAL A 23 13.21 -6.49 6.65
N ALA A 24 14.44 -6.00 6.51
CA ALA A 24 14.70 -4.62 6.10
C ALA A 24 14.12 -4.28 4.72
N VAL A 25 14.22 -5.21 3.76
CA VAL A 25 13.65 -5.05 2.41
C VAL A 25 12.12 -5.01 2.47
N VAL A 26 11.49 -5.90 3.23
CA VAL A 26 10.02 -5.95 3.32
C VAL A 26 9.48 -4.71 4.02
N PHE A 27 10.02 -4.33 5.18
CA PHE A 27 9.54 -3.14 5.90
C PHE A 27 9.93 -1.83 5.20
N GLY A 28 11.14 -1.75 4.66
CA GLY A 28 11.59 -0.58 3.90
C GLY A 28 10.82 -0.41 2.59
N GLY A 29 10.54 -1.51 1.89
CA GLY A 29 9.70 -1.52 0.69
C GLY A 29 8.28 -1.06 1.00
N GLU A 30 7.65 -1.62 2.04
CA GLU A 30 6.33 -1.20 2.50
C GLU A 30 6.27 0.31 2.78
N ALA A 31 7.25 0.83 3.53
CA ALA A 31 7.33 2.25 3.85
C ALA A 31 7.49 3.13 2.60
N ALA A 32 8.32 2.72 1.64
CA ALA A 32 8.56 3.44 0.40
C ALA A 32 7.33 3.46 -0.52
N LEU A 33 6.64 2.33 -0.62
CA LEU A 33 5.42 2.19 -1.43
C LEU A 33 4.19 2.86 -0.80
N SER A 34 4.24 3.19 0.49
CA SER A 34 3.15 3.85 1.23
C SER A 34 3.25 5.38 1.24
N THR A 35 4.11 5.98 0.43
CA THR A 35 4.23 7.44 0.35
C THR A 35 3.22 8.05 -0.62
N GLU A 36 2.80 9.29 -0.37
CA GLU A 36 1.88 9.99 -1.28
C GLU A 36 2.51 10.21 -2.66
N GLU A 37 3.82 10.47 -2.69
CA GLU A 37 4.60 10.63 -3.92
C GLU A 37 4.57 9.35 -4.77
N PHE A 38 4.70 8.18 -4.13
CA PHE A 38 4.58 6.91 -4.84
C PHE A 38 3.16 6.71 -5.37
N CYS A 39 2.13 6.88 -4.54
CA CYS A 39 0.74 6.71 -4.95
C CYS A 39 0.34 7.63 -6.10
N THR A 40 0.85 8.87 -6.13
CA THR A 40 0.54 9.86 -7.17
C THR A 40 1.54 9.89 -8.34
N SER A 41 2.46 8.93 -8.37
CA SER A 41 3.38 8.78 -9.52
C SER A 41 2.66 8.36 -10.80
N CYS A 42 1.52 7.68 -10.69
CA CYS A 42 0.63 7.41 -11.81
C CYS A 42 -0.29 8.61 -12.07
N HIS A 43 -0.46 8.96 -13.36
CA HIS A 43 -1.24 10.13 -13.76
C HIS A 43 -2.71 10.07 -13.29
N SER A 44 -3.33 8.90 -13.39
CA SER A 44 -4.72 8.69 -12.96
C SER A 44 -4.94 9.00 -11.48
N MET A 45 -3.94 8.73 -10.62
CA MET A 45 -4.04 8.96 -9.18
C MET A 45 -4.01 10.45 -8.81
N THR A 46 -3.54 11.34 -9.69
CA THR A 46 -3.59 12.78 -9.46
C THR A 46 -5.01 13.33 -9.42
N TYR A 47 -5.94 12.70 -10.17
CA TYR A 47 -7.37 13.07 -10.12
C TYR A 47 -7.98 12.76 -8.77
N THR A 48 -7.75 11.55 -8.25
CA THR A 48 -8.29 11.14 -6.94
C THR A 48 -7.63 11.90 -5.79
N GLN A 49 -6.33 12.22 -5.88
CA GLN A 49 -5.65 13.05 -4.89
C GLN A 49 -6.28 14.44 -4.79
N LYS A 50 -6.57 15.08 -5.92
CA LYS A 50 -7.23 16.38 -5.95
C LYS A 50 -8.60 16.31 -5.25
N GLU A 51 -9.39 15.30 -5.57
CA GLU A 51 -10.70 15.08 -4.96
C GLU A 51 -10.62 14.78 -3.45
N LEU A 52 -9.60 14.05 -3.01
CA LEU A 52 -9.35 13.84 -1.59
C LEU A 52 -9.14 15.18 -0.88
N LYS A 53 -8.33 16.08 -1.44
CA LYS A 53 -8.07 17.42 -0.87
C LYS A 53 -9.30 18.33 -0.86
N GLU A 54 -10.29 18.07 -1.70
CA GLU A 54 -11.57 18.77 -1.75
C GLU A 54 -12.66 18.07 -0.90
N SER A 55 -12.36 16.88 -0.35
CA SER A 55 -13.33 16.09 0.41
C SER A 55 -13.48 16.58 1.85
N THR A 56 -14.58 16.16 2.49
CA THR A 56 -14.84 16.42 3.91
C THR A 56 -13.87 15.76 4.88
N HIS A 57 -13.08 14.78 4.41
CA HIS A 57 -12.04 14.15 5.22
C HIS A 57 -10.78 15.02 5.35
N TYR A 58 -10.48 15.80 4.32
CA TYR A 58 -9.27 16.62 4.32
C TYR A 58 -9.47 17.89 5.15
N GLY A 59 -8.58 18.13 6.11
CA GLY A 59 -8.69 19.25 7.04
C GLY A 59 -9.67 19.05 8.20
N ALA A 60 -10.47 17.97 8.19
CA ALA A 60 -11.41 17.69 9.26
C ALA A 60 -10.66 17.46 10.59
N LEU A 61 -11.07 18.18 11.64
CA LEU A 61 -10.42 18.14 12.96
C LEU A 61 -8.89 18.38 12.92
N GLY A 62 -8.40 19.10 11.89
CA GLY A 62 -6.97 19.36 11.69
C GLY A 62 -6.19 18.17 11.12
N MET A 63 -6.84 17.12 10.70
CA MET A 63 -6.21 15.95 10.06
C MET A 63 -6.15 16.11 8.54
N ASN A 64 -5.03 15.67 7.96
CA ASN A 64 -4.84 15.65 6.51
C ASN A 64 -4.50 14.20 6.07
N PRO A 65 -5.50 13.33 5.95
CA PRO A 65 -5.27 11.94 5.55
C PRO A 65 -4.71 11.87 4.13
N GLY A 66 -3.74 11.00 3.93
CA GLY A 66 -3.20 10.65 2.62
C GLY A 66 -3.85 9.38 2.05
N CYS A 67 -3.42 8.98 0.86
CA CYS A 67 -3.94 7.79 0.18
C CYS A 67 -3.84 6.53 1.06
N LYS A 68 -2.68 6.33 1.72
CA LYS A 68 -2.41 5.16 2.57
C LYS A 68 -3.38 5.04 3.74
N ASP A 69 -3.84 6.14 4.32
CA ASP A 69 -4.68 6.13 5.53
C ASP A 69 -6.04 5.49 5.27
N CYS A 70 -6.50 5.51 4.02
CA CYS A 70 -7.73 4.86 3.58
C CYS A 70 -7.49 3.50 2.91
N HIS A 71 -6.37 3.33 2.19
CA HIS A 71 -6.16 2.18 1.32
C HIS A 71 -5.23 1.11 1.88
N ILE A 72 -4.32 1.46 2.80
CA ILE A 72 -3.33 0.53 3.35
C ILE A 72 -3.61 0.27 4.82
N PRO A 73 -3.97 -0.96 5.22
CA PRO A 73 -4.18 -1.30 6.63
C PRO A 73 -2.94 -1.02 7.47
N GLN A 74 -3.11 -0.22 8.52
CA GLN A 74 -2.01 0.27 9.35
C GLN A 74 -1.73 -0.65 10.55
N GLY A 75 -0.52 -0.51 11.09
CA GLY A 75 -0.09 -1.17 12.32
C GLY A 75 0.40 -2.60 12.15
N PHE A 76 1.19 -3.06 13.11
CA PHE A 76 1.85 -4.38 13.06
C PHE A 76 0.87 -5.55 12.91
N LYS A 77 -0.29 -5.47 13.55
CA LYS A 77 -1.34 -6.49 13.45
C LYS A 77 -1.85 -6.69 12.01
N ASN A 78 -1.89 -5.61 11.24
CA ASN A 78 -2.43 -5.58 9.88
C ASN A 78 -1.33 -5.60 8.81
N PHE A 79 -0.05 -5.73 9.21
CA PHE A 79 1.09 -5.63 8.29
C PHE A 79 1.01 -6.63 7.12
N HIS A 80 0.52 -7.84 7.37
CA HIS A 80 0.30 -8.83 6.31
C HIS A 80 -0.73 -8.38 5.27
N LEU A 81 -1.75 -7.61 5.68
CA LEU A 81 -2.73 -7.02 4.76
C LEU A 81 -2.11 -5.87 3.96
N ALA A 82 -1.26 -5.05 4.58
CA ALA A 82 -0.53 -4.00 3.88
C ALA A 82 0.38 -4.58 2.79
N VAL A 83 1.16 -5.61 3.12
CA VAL A 83 1.99 -6.33 2.13
C VAL A 83 1.14 -6.95 1.02
N TYR A 84 0.01 -7.57 1.36
CA TYR A 84 -0.92 -8.13 0.37
C TYR A 84 -1.46 -7.04 -0.57
N THR A 85 -1.86 -5.89 -0.03
CA THR A 85 -2.38 -4.77 -0.81
C THR A 85 -1.34 -4.27 -1.82
N HIS A 86 -0.10 -4.05 -1.41
CA HIS A 86 0.94 -3.62 -2.35
C HIS A 86 1.31 -4.71 -3.37
N ALA A 87 1.42 -5.98 -2.95
CA ALA A 87 1.85 -7.05 -3.83
C ALA A 87 0.76 -7.47 -4.83
N VAL A 88 -0.49 -7.55 -4.41
CA VAL A 88 -1.59 -8.09 -5.22
C VAL A 88 -2.45 -6.98 -5.82
N ASP A 89 -3.00 -6.10 -4.98
CA ASP A 89 -3.86 -5.04 -5.47
C ASP A 89 -3.04 -3.99 -6.22
N GLY A 90 -1.84 -3.62 -5.71
CA GLY A 90 -0.94 -2.70 -6.38
C GLY A 90 -0.44 -3.21 -7.74
N ALA A 91 -0.09 -4.50 -7.84
CA ALA A 91 0.30 -5.09 -9.14
C ALA A 91 -0.87 -5.10 -10.14
N ARG A 92 -2.10 -5.37 -9.66
CA ARG A 92 -3.31 -5.29 -10.48
C ARG A 92 -3.57 -3.87 -10.97
N GLU A 93 -3.48 -2.89 -10.10
CA GLU A 93 -3.71 -1.48 -10.46
C GLU A 93 -2.63 -0.96 -11.41
N LEU A 94 -1.37 -1.34 -11.22
CA LEU A 94 -0.29 -1.04 -12.16
C LEU A 94 -0.59 -1.63 -13.56
N TYR A 95 -1.02 -2.88 -13.61
CA TYR A 95 -1.44 -3.50 -14.88
C TYR A 95 -2.58 -2.72 -15.54
N LEU A 96 -3.60 -2.32 -14.76
CA LEU A 96 -4.74 -1.56 -15.27
C LEU A 96 -4.33 -0.17 -15.77
N GLU A 97 -3.37 0.48 -15.11
CA GLU A 97 -2.80 1.77 -15.56
C GLU A 97 -2.09 1.63 -16.91
N LEU A 98 -1.42 0.50 -17.15
CA LEU A 98 -0.69 0.25 -18.40
C LEU A 98 -1.59 -0.11 -19.58
N VAL A 99 -2.72 -0.77 -19.34
CA VAL A 99 -3.61 -1.27 -20.42
C VAL A 99 -4.79 -0.35 -20.70
N ASN A 100 -5.10 0.60 -19.83
CA ASN A 100 -6.17 1.56 -20.02
C ASN A 100 -5.62 2.97 -20.29
N ASP A 101 -6.39 3.75 -21.01
CA ASP A 101 -6.05 5.14 -21.27
C ASP A 101 -6.74 6.06 -20.25
N TYR A 102 -5.95 6.58 -19.31
CA TYR A 102 -6.37 7.56 -18.30
C TYR A 102 -5.80 8.96 -18.57
N SER A 103 -5.40 9.28 -19.82
CA SER A 103 -4.74 10.53 -20.18
C SER A 103 -5.56 11.79 -19.93
N THR A 104 -6.89 11.64 -19.78
CA THR A 104 -7.80 12.75 -19.47
C THR A 104 -8.75 12.38 -18.34
N LEU A 105 -9.25 13.39 -17.62
CA LEU A 105 -10.24 13.19 -16.57
C LEU A 105 -11.52 12.53 -17.11
N GLU A 106 -11.91 12.81 -18.36
CA GLU A 106 -13.07 12.23 -19.01
C GLU A 106 -12.91 10.70 -19.13
N LYS A 107 -11.80 10.23 -19.70
CA LYS A 107 -11.47 8.80 -19.83
C LYS A 107 -11.36 8.11 -18.47
N PHE A 108 -10.77 8.78 -17.49
CA PHE A 108 -10.76 8.29 -16.12
C PHE A 108 -12.19 8.11 -15.57
N ASN A 109 -13.07 9.08 -15.81
CA ASN A 109 -14.46 9.05 -15.35
C ASN A 109 -15.28 7.92 -15.96
N GLU A 110 -15.00 7.47 -17.18
CA GLU A 110 -15.66 6.32 -17.81
C GLU A 110 -15.50 5.03 -16.98
N ARG A 111 -14.38 4.89 -16.29
CA ARG A 111 -14.08 3.70 -15.45
C ARG A 111 -14.29 3.93 -13.96
N ARG A 112 -14.54 5.15 -13.54
CA ARG A 112 -14.62 5.56 -12.12
C ARG A 112 -15.57 4.68 -11.30
N LEU A 113 -16.74 4.34 -11.83
CA LEU A 113 -17.72 3.54 -11.09
C LEU A 113 -17.22 2.13 -10.80
N ILE A 114 -16.51 1.51 -11.75
CA ILE A 114 -15.92 0.18 -11.58
C ILE A 114 -14.82 0.23 -10.55
N MET A 115 -13.88 1.17 -10.68
CA MET A 115 -12.78 1.35 -9.72
C MET A 115 -13.27 1.63 -8.30
N ALA A 116 -14.27 2.50 -8.16
CA ALA A 116 -14.88 2.81 -6.87
C ALA A 116 -15.64 1.60 -6.28
N HIS A 117 -16.26 0.77 -7.12
CA HIS A 117 -16.89 -0.47 -6.66
C HIS A 117 -15.84 -1.45 -6.14
N ASP A 118 -14.78 -1.71 -6.90
CA ASP A 118 -13.71 -2.64 -6.53
C ASP A 118 -13.03 -2.20 -5.22
N THR A 119 -12.74 -0.91 -5.09
CA THR A 119 -12.19 -0.35 -3.85
C THR A 119 -13.11 -0.59 -2.65
N ARG A 120 -14.43 -0.31 -2.79
CA ARG A 120 -15.39 -0.57 -1.71
C ARG A 120 -15.49 -2.05 -1.35
N MET A 121 -15.37 -2.96 -2.34
CA MET A 121 -15.39 -4.39 -2.08
C MET A 121 -14.12 -4.84 -1.33
N ASN A 122 -12.96 -4.29 -1.63
CA ASN A 122 -11.73 -4.55 -0.88
C ASN A 122 -11.84 -4.05 0.57
N LEU A 123 -12.32 -2.83 0.77
CA LEU A 123 -12.54 -2.30 2.13
C LEU A 123 -13.51 -3.19 2.93
N LYS A 124 -14.60 -3.62 2.33
CA LYS A 124 -15.57 -4.54 2.95
C LYS A 124 -14.94 -5.89 3.30
N LYS A 125 -14.12 -6.45 2.41
CA LYS A 125 -13.39 -7.71 2.64
C LYS A 125 -12.51 -7.66 3.89
N TRP A 126 -11.94 -6.51 4.20
CA TRP A 126 -11.11 -6.29 5.38
C TRP A 126 -11.87 -5.69 6.55
N ASP A 127 -13.18 -5.80 6.55
CA ASP A 127 -14.05 -5.27 7.62
C ASP A 127 -13.80 -3.77 7.89
N SER A 128 -13.50 -3.03 6.82
CA SER A 128 -13.24 -1.57 6.85
C SER A 128 -12.19 -1.16 7.91
N VAL A 129 -11.16 -1.97 8.10
CA VAL A 129 -10.16 -1.76 9.16
C VAL A 129 -9.54 -0.36 9.10
N THR A 130 -9.24 0.14 7.91
CA THR A 130 -8.67 1.48 7.71
C THR A 130 -9.62 2.61 8.13
N CYS A 131 -10.92 2.46 7.86
CA CYS A 131 -11.93 3.42 8.33
C CYS A 131 -12.02 3.43 9.86
N ARG A 132 -11.92 2.25 10.49
CA ARG A 132 -12.00 2.10 11.95
C ARG A 132 -10.76 2.57 12.71
N ASP A 133 -9.67 2.84 12.02
CA ASP A 133 -8.51 3.49 12.66
C ASP A 133 -8.86 4.91 13.15
N CYS A 134 -9.79 5.58 12.48
CA CYS A 134 -10.30 6.91 12.85
C CYS A 134 -11.73 6.88 13.39
N HIS A 135 -12.62 6.06 12.80
CA HIS A 135 -14.03 5.93 13.17
C HIS A 135 -14.23 4.79 14.17
N LYS A 136 -14.48 5.10 15.42
CA LYS A 136 -14.72 4.12 16.50
C LYS A 136 -16.21 4.04 16.86
#